data_c7254201581020c2f21c3f5581d2f295
#
_entry.id   c7254201581020c2f21c3f5581d2f295
#
_cell.length_a   1.000
_cell.length_b   1.000
_cell.length_c   1.000
_cell.angle_alpha   90.00
_cell.angle_beta   90.00
_cell.angle_gamma   90.00
#
_symmetry.space_group_name_H-M   'P 1'
#
loop_
_entity.id
_entity.type
_entity.pdbx_description
1 polymer ?
#
loop_
_entity_poly.entity_id
_entity_poly.type
_entity_poly.pdbx_seq_one_letter_code
_entity_poly.pdbx_strand_id
1 'polypeptide(L)'
;QLQTVQAEVEAAQGALQPIYGRADLLELAERTETADGVSFLLGIEGLDGCVQDIGAIEWLYAQGVRHVSLTWNGGNAFAAGINAVGGLTALGRLAVRRVQEMGMLLDVSHLNDLSLRDVLWETRGPLVASHSNSRSLCDTPRNVTDAQAKAIAATGGLIGINSHPPFIAQDKGKQDLQHLSDHVAYLADLVGVPPVAFGVDLNYWEGNGTEWHILKNYAQTEYFLQLLERRGFSKQEIAQLARENFLRVLGQVLT
;
A
#
# COMPACT_ATOMS: atom_id res chain seq x y z
N GLN A 1 -9.77 17.83 4.79
CA GLN A 1 -9.82 16.37 4.53
C GLN A 1 -9.94 15.57 5.83
N LEU A 2 -9.03 15.70 6.83
CA LEU A 2 -9.11 14.93 8.08
C LEU A 2 -10.41 15.18 8.86
N GLN A 3 -10.85 16.44 8.96
CA GLN A 3 -12.16 16.77 9.58
C GLN A 3 -13.34 16.16 8.82
N THR A 4 -13.26 16.09 7.50
CA THR A 4 -14.28 15.43 6.66
C THR A 4 -14.35 13.93 6.98
N VAL A 5 -13.20 13.26 7.06
CA VAL A 5 -13.15 11.82 7.41
C VAL A 5 -13.74 11.59 8.80
N GLN A 6 -13.42 12.42 9.79
CA GLN A 6 -13.97 12.32 11.15
C GLN A 6 -15.50 12.47 11.14
N ALA A 7 -16.02 13.46 10.41
CA ALA A 7 -17.47 13.68 10.30
C ALA A 7 -18.18 12.49 9.62
N GLU A 8 -17.57 11.90 8.57
CA GLU A 8 -18.12 10.71 7.91
C GLU A 8 -18.12 9.48 8.83
N VAL A 9 -17.06 9.28 9.62
CA VAL A 9 -17.00 8.20 10.60
C VAL A 9 -18.10 8.35 11.66
N GLU A 10 -18.32 9.56 12.18
CA GLU A 10 -19.38 9.84 13.13
C GLU A 10 -20.77 9.60 12.51
N ALA A 11 -20.98 10.07 11.28
CA ALA A 11 -22.24 9.90 10.56
C ALA A 11 -22.55 8.43 10.22
N ALA A 12 -21.52 7.60 10.04
CA ALA A 12 -21.64 6.19 9.70
C ALA A 12 -22.13 5.29 10.86
N GLN A 13 -22.25 5.82 12.08
CA GLN A 13 -22.80 5.10 13.24
C GLN A 13 -22.23 3.69 13.47
N GLY A 14 -20.92 3.53 13.27
CA GLY A 14 -20.20 2.27 13.43
C GLY A 14 -20.04 1.43 12.14
N ALA A 15 -20.64 1.84 11.02
CA ALA A 15 -20.40 1.18 9.74
C ALA A 15 -18.99 1.47 9.18
N LEU A 16 -18.36 2.58 9.58
CA LEU A 16 -16.95 2.88 9.31
C LEU A 16 -16.14 2.78 10.60
N GLN A 17 -15.14 1.92 10.63
CA GLN A 17 -14.34 1.62 11.81
C GLN A 17 -12.86 1.89 11.53
N PRO A 18 -12.31 3.01 11.98
CA PRO A 18 -10.89 3.30 11.84
C PRO A 18 -10.06 2.38 12.72
N ILE A 19 -8.94 1.91 12.20
CA ILE A 19 -7.93 1.13 12.91
C ILE A 19 -6.84 2.08 13.38
N TYR A 20 -6.70 2.25 14.68
CA TYR A 20 -5.70 3.12 15.30
C TYR A 20 -4.57 2.36 15.97
N GLY A 21 -4.77 1.09 16.32
CA GLY A 21 -3.77 0.31 17.04
C GLY A 21 -4.08 -1.19 17.04
N ARG A 22 -3.28 -1.90 17.83
CA ARG A 22 -3.36 -3.36 17.92
C ARG A 22 -4.68 -3.87 18.51
N ALA A 23 -5.29 -3.11 19.42
CA ALA A 23 -6.59 -3.47 20.01
C ALA A 23 -7.68 -3.56 18.93
N ASP A 24 -7.73 -2.60 18.01
CA ASP A 24 -8.72 -2.59 16.91
C ASP A 24 -8.51 -3.79 15.95
N LEU A 25 -7.25 -4.23 15.76
CA LEU A 25 -6.97 -5.45 14.97
C LEU A 25 -7.47 -6.71 15.65
N LEU A 26 -7.40 -6.80 16.98
CA LEU A 26 -7.93 -7.94 17.73
C LEU A 26 -9.45 -7.99 17.63
N GLU A 27 -10.13 -6.86 17.78
CA GLU A 27 -11.57 -6.76 17.56
C GLU A 27 -11.97 -7.16 16.13
N LEU A 28 -11.20 -6.68 15.12
CA LEU A 28 -11.42 -7.07 13.73
C LEU A 28 -11.26 -8.59 13.51
N ALA A 29 -10.33 -9.25 14.21
CA ALA A 29 -10.10 -10.69 14.10
C ALA A 29 -11.25 -11.52 14.72
N GLU A 30 -11.93 -10.98 15.74
CA GLU A 30 -13.08 -11.64 16.40
C GLU A 30 -14.41 -11.41 15.65
N ARG A 31 -14.46 -10.49 14.69
CA ARG A 31 -15.68 -10.23 13.91
C ARG A 31 -15.99 -11.38 12.97
N THR A 32 -17.26 -11.75 12.93
CA THR A 32 -17.78 -12.72 11.97
C THR A 32 -17.82 -12.14 10.56
N GLU A 33 -17.71 -12.99 9.54
CA GLU A 33 -17.81 -12.59 8.13
C GLU A 33 -19.13 -11.87 7.77
N THR A 34 -20.15 -12.01 8.60
CA THR A 34 -21.48 -11.39 8.43
C THR A 34 -21.60 -10.05 9.17
N ALA A 35 -20.55 -9.58 9.84
CA ALA A 35 -20.61 -8.30 10.54
C ALA A 35 -20.67 -7.13 9.54
N ASP A 36 -21.68 -6.29 9.65
CA ASP A 36 -21.81 -5.08 8.84
C ASP A 36 -20.69 -4.08 9.18
N GLY A 37 -20.20 -3.41 8.15
CA GLY A 37 -19.23 -2.32 8.27
C GLY A 37 -17.87 -2.60 7.64
N VAL A 38 -17.12 -1.52 7.45
CA VAL A 38 -15.79 -1.48 6.85
C VAL A 38 -14.78 -0.98 7.87
N SER A 39 -13.76 -1.80 8.14
CA SER A 39 -12.57 -1.33 8.88
C SER A 39 -11.56 -0.74 7.91
N PHE A 40 -10.96 0.39 8.27
CA PHE A 40 -10.03 1.09 7.42
C PHE A 40 -8.85 1.69 8.20
N LEU A 41 -7.75 1.90 7.50
CA LEU A 41 -6.56 2.58 8.01
C LEU A 41 -6.45 3.95 7.33
N LEU A 42 -6.29 5.01 8.12
CA LEU A 42 -6.09 6.35 7.56
C LEU A 42 -4.63 6.51 7.13
N GLY A 43 -4.42 6.85 5.87
CA GLY A 43 -3.12 7.07 5.28
C GLY A 43 -2.93 8.47 4.71
N ILE A 44 -1.66 8.90 4.60
CA ILE A 44 -1.26 10.07 3.85
C ILE A 44 -0.28 9.66 2.74
N GLU A 45 -0.58 10.07 1.52
CA GLU A 45 0.24 9.83 0.36
C GLU A 45 1.05 11.08 0.01
N GLY A 46 2.33 11.06 0.47
CA GLY A 46 3.26 12.17 0.38
C GLY A 46 3.19 13.15 1.56
N LEU A 47 4.37 13.45 2.10
CA LEU A 47 4.57 14.43 3.18
C LEU A 47 4.79 15.86 2.66
N ASP A 48 4.35 16.17 1.44
CA ASP A 48 4.55 17.47 0.81
C ASP A 48 3.98 18.63 1.63
N GLY A 49 2.86 18.39 2.30
CA GLY A 49 2.22 19.36 3.20
C GLY A 49 2.90 19.56 4.55
N CYS A 50 3.87 18.71 4.91
CA CYS A 50 4.55 18.75 6.22
C CYS A 50 5.74 19.73 6.28
N VAL A 51 5.98 20.49 5.24
CA VAL A 51 6.91 21.61 5.06
C VAL A 51 8.11 21.63 6.04
N GLN A 52 9.01 20.63 5.91
CA GLN A 52 10.27 20.54 6.66
C GLN A 52 10.12 20.44 8.21
N ASP A 53 8.91 20.20 8.70
CA ASP A 53 8.63 20.01 10.12
C ASP A 53 8.40 18.54 10.44
N ILE A 54 9.37 17.93 11.13
CA ILE A 54 9.25 16.54 11.56
C ILE A 54 8.12 16.36 12.60
N GLY A 55 7.77 17.39 13.35
CA GLY A 55 6.66 17.39 14.30
C GLY A 55 5.29 17.23 13.65
N ALA A 56 5.20 17.44 12.32
CA ALA A 56 3.98 17.17 11.57
C ALA A 56 3.62 15.67 11.56
N ILE A 57 4.61 14.77 11.72
CA ILE A 57 4.37 13.31 11.79
C ILE A 57 3.63 12.97 13.09
N GLU A 58 4.04 13.55 14.22
CA GLU A 58 3.36 13.41 15.51
C GLU A 58 1.93 13.94 15.46
N TRP A 59 1.74 15.08 14.80
CA TRP A 59 0.43 15.64 14.62
C TRP A 59 -0.46 14.72 13.76
N LEU A 60 0.05 14.19 12.64
CA LEU A 60 -0.66 13.23 11.80
C LEU A 60 -1.06 11.96 12.58
N TYR A 61 -0.13 11.44 13.38
CA TYR A 61 -0.43 10.28 14.25
C TYR A 61 -1.55 10.59 15.25
N ALA A 62 -1.51 11.77 15.89
CA ALA A 62 -2.56 12.22 16.80
C ALA A 62 -3.93 12.40 16.10
N GLN A 63 -3.94 12.67 14.78
CA GLN A 63 -5.16 12.71 13.97
C GLN A 63 -5.63 11.32 13.50
N GLY A 64 -4.97 10.24 13.91
CA GLY A 64 -5.35 8.88 13.57
C GLY A 64 -4.67 8.30 12.32
N VAL A 65 -3.75 9.02 11.68
CA VAL A 65 -2.97 8.51 10.54
C VAL A 65 -2.07 7.37 11.03
N ARG A 66 -2.07 6.25 10.31
CA ARG A 66 -1.25 5.06 10.60
C ARG A 66 -0.48 4.53 9.39
N HIS A 67 -0.62 5.17 8.24
CA HIS A 67 0.09 4.83 7.02
C HIS A 67 0.64 6.10 6.38
N VAL A 68 1.94 6.10 6.03
CA VAL A 68 2.64 7.28 5.52
C VAL A 68 3.55 6.89 4.37
N SER A 69 3.41 7.54 3.21
CA SER A 69 4.44 7.59 2.19
C SER A 69 5.20 8.93 2.26
N LEU A 70 6.50 8.92 1.92
CA LEU A 70 7.33 10.13 2.02
C LEU A 70 7.04 11.12 0.89
N THR A 71 6.74 10.62 -0.30
CA THR A 71 6.49 11.42 -1.52
C THR A 71 5.31 10.86 -2.29
N TRP A 72 4.73 11.69 -3.14
CA TRP A 72 4.05 11.23 -4.34
C TRP A 72 5.08 11.16 -5.48
N ASN A 73 4.71 11.49 -6.72
CA ASN A 73 5.61 11.35 -7.90
C ASN A 73 6.77 12.37 -7.93
N GLY A 74 6.60 13.53 -7.29
CA GLY A 74 7.60 14.59 -7.22
C GLY A 74 8.68 14.35 -6.16
N GLY A 75 9.61 15.31 -6.04
CA GLY A 75 10.53 15.39 -4.91
C GLY A 75 10.03 16.42 -3.89
N ASN A 76 10.32 16.17 -2.62
CA ASN A 76 10.02 17.11 -1.54
C ASN A 76 11.20 17.20 -0.54
N ALA A 77 10.97 17.78 0.64
CA ALA A 77 12.01 17.95 1.66
C ALA A 77 12.53 16.61 2.23
N PHE A 78 11.81 15.49 2.04
CA PHE A 78 12.12 14.19 2.64
C PHE A 78 12.80 13.24 1.67
N ALA A 79 12.30 13.14 0.43
CA ALA A 79 12.78 12.17 -0.55
C ALA A 79 12.49 12.60 -1.99
N ALA A 80 13.05 11.88 -2.95
CA ALA A 80 12.73 12.00 -4.35
C ALA A 80 11.74 10.89 -4.77
N GLY A 81 10.62 11.29 -5.37
CA GLY A 81 9.68 10.41 -6.06
C GLY A 81 10.16 10.04 -7.46
N ILE A 82 9.37 9.24 -8.19
CA ILE A 82 9.75 8.69 -9.50
C ILE A 82 10.08 9.74 -10.57
N ASN A 83 9.56 10.97 -10.45
CA ASN A 83 9.80 12.07 -11.39
C ASN A 83 10.89 13.04 -10.89
N ALA A 84 11.60 12.73 -9.82
CA ALA A 84 12.61 13.58 -9.22
C ALA A 84 13.98 12.90 -9.18
N VAL A 85 15.03 13.71 -9.14
CA VAL A 85 16.43 13.25 -9.02
C VAL A 85 16.85 13.36 -7.55
N GLY A 86 17.62 12.39 -7.09
CA GLY A 86 18.12 12.31 -5.71
C GLY A 86 17.61 11.07 -4.98
N GLY A 87 17.91 11.00 -3.70
CA GLY A 87 17.53 9.93 -2.79
C GLY A 87 16.86 10.50 -1.54
N LEU A 88 16.98 9.78 -0.44
CA LEU A 88 16.49 10.18 0.87
C LEU A 88 17.34 11.33 1.42
N THR A 89 16.71 12.42 1.85
CA THR A 89 17.41 13.55 2.49
C THR A 89 17.76 13.24 3.94
N ALA A 90 18.52 14.10 4.60
CA ALA A 90 18.76 13.98 6.05
C ALA A 90 17.45 14.05 6.85
N LEU A 91 16.51 14.93 6.46
CA LEU A 91 15.19 15.03 7.06
C LEU A 91 14.35 13.76 6.77
N GLY A 92 14.45 13.21 5.55
CA GLY A 92 13.81 11.95 5.20
C GLY A 92 14.27 10.77 6.05
N ARG A 93 15.56 10.68 6.39
CA ARG A 93 16.10 9.66 7.31
C ARG A 93 15.50 9.78 8.71
N LEU A 94 15.32 11.01 9.20
CA LEU A 94 14.63 11.25 10.46
C LEU A 94 13.16 10.85 10.38
N ALA A 95 12.48 11.17 9.27
CA ALA A 95 11.09 10.81 9.06
C ALA A 95 10.89 9.29 9.00
N VAL A 96 11.74 8.53 8.29
CA VAL A 96 11.71 7.05 8.28
C VAL A 96 11.75 6.50 9.70
N ARG A 97 12.72 6.93 10.49
CA ARG A 97 12.86 6.49 11.89
C ARG A 97 11.64 6.85 12.71
N ARG A 98 11.17 8.10 12.59
CA ARG A 98 10.05 8.59 13.40
C ARG A 98 8.73 7.88 13.08
N VAL A 99 8.43 7.65 11.79
CA VAL A 99 7.26 6.89 11.37
C VAL A 99 7.28 5.48 11.98
N GLN A 100 8.42 4.80 11.96
CA GLN A 100 8.53 3.45 12.51
C GLN A 100 8.51 3.41 14.03
N GLU A 101 9.17 4.36 14.71
CA GLU A 101 9.12 4.49 16.19
C GLU A 101 7.71 4.71 16.72
N MET A 102 6.88 5.39 15.95
CA MET A 102 5.48 5.65 16.30
C MET A 102 4.53 4.50 15.95
N GLY A 103 5.02 3.40 15.39
CA GLY A 103 4.17 2.28 15.00
C GLY A 103 3.26 2.60 13.81
N MET A 104 3.76 3.36 12.83
CA MET A 104 3.05 3.65 11.59
C MET A 104 3.63 2.83 10.44
N LEU A 105 2.80 2.44 9.48
CA LEU A 105 3.25 1.83 8.24
C LEU A 105 4.04 2.84 7.41
N LEU A 106 5.25 2.46 6.99
CA LEU A 106 6.04 3.22 6.03
C LEU A 106 5.85 2.63 4.63
N ASP A 107 5.26 3.44 3.75
CA ASP A 107 5.00 3.09 2.36
C ASP A 107 6.13 3.61 1.45
N VAL A 108 6.62 2.73 0.60
CA VAL A 108 7.68 3.03 -0.36
C VAL A 108 7.16 3.17 -1.80
N SER A 109 5.85 3.03 -2.02
CA SER A 109 5.24 3.36 -3.30
C SER A 109 5.56 4.82 -3.67
N HIS A 110 5.72 5.12 -4.94
CA HIS A 110 6.13 6.42 -5.49
C HIS A 110 7.60 6.82 -5.28
N LEU A 111 8.37 6.18 -4.41
CA LEU A 111 9.79 6.47 -4.29
C LEU A 111 10.54 6.06 -5.57
N ASN A 112 11.51 6.88 -6.00
CA ASN A 112 12.44 6.44 -7.01
C ASN A 112 13.42 5.39 -6.46
N ASP A 113 14.18 4.73 -7.34
CA ASP A 113 15.08 3.62 -6.97
C ASP A 113 16.14 4.02 -5.93
N LEU A 114 16.63 5.28 -5.97
CA LEU A 114 17.64 5.77 -5.02
C LEU A 114 17.01 5.99 -3.63
N SER A 115 15.83 6.62 -3.58
CA SER A 115 15.11 6.83 -2.31
C SER A 115 14.70 5.50 -1.68
N LEU A 116 14.18 4.55 -2.47
CA LEU A 116 13.85 3.22 -1.96
C LEU A 116 15.06 2.48 -1.41
N ARG A 117 16.20 2.52 -2.14
CA ARG A 117 17.45 1.93 -1.65
C ARG A 117 17.87 2.55 -0.31
N ASP A 118 17.79 3.87 -0.19
CA ASP A 118 18.17 4.58 1.03
C ASP A 118 17.22 4.27 2.20
N VAL A 119 15.90 4.14 1.93
CA VAL A 119 14.91 3.69 2.92
C VAL A 119 15.19 2.26 3.37
N LEU A 120 15.49 1.33 2.46
CA LEU A 120 15.88 -0.04 2.80
C LEU A 120 17.11 -0.12 3.70
N TRP A 121 18.03 0.84 3.57
CA TRP A 121 19.19 0.94 4.43
C TRP A 121 18.87 1.48 5.83
N GLU A 122 17.94 2.43 5.94
CA GLU A 122 17.53 3.07 7.21
C GLU A 122 16.52 2.26 8.00
N THR A 123 15.70 1.44 7.33
CA THR A 123 14.57 0.75 7.94
C THR A 123 14.98 -0.27 9.00
N ARG A 124 14.15 -0.38 10.05
CA ARG A 124 14.29 -1.37 11.12
C ARG A 124 13.03 -2.24 11.29
N GLY A 125 12.06 -2.07 10.41
CA GLY A 125 10.78 -2.79 10.46
C GLY A 125 10.22 -3.03 9.07
N PRO A 126 9.04 -3.63 8.99
CA PRO A 126 8.38 -3.93 7.73
C PRO A 126 8.16 -2.68 6.88
N LEU A 127 8.45 -2.78 5.58
CA LEU A 127 8.11 -1.78 4.58
C LEU A 127 6.92 -2.24 3.75
N VAL A 128 6.09 -1.30 3.32
CA VAL A 128 4.96 -1.59 2.43
C VAL A 128 5.16 -0.85 1.12
N ALA A 129 5.18 -1.56 0.00
CA ALA A 129 4.89 -0.98 -1.29
C ALA A 129 3.39 -1.17 -1.52
N SER A 130 2.57 -0.20 -1.08
CA SER A 130 1.12 -0.38 -0.97
C SER A 130 0.44 -0.66 -2.31
N HIS A 131 1.01 -0.15 -3.43
CA HIS A 131 0.45 -0.28 -4.77
C HIS A 131 1.56 -0.24 -5.84
N SER A 132 2.26 -1.39 -6.04
CA SER A 132 3.37 -1.55 -6.99
C SER A 132 3.38 -2.95 -7.60
N ASN A 133 3.59 -3.01 -8.93
CA ASN A 133 3.66 -4.27 -9.66
C ASN A 133 5.10 -4.72 -9.88
N SER A 134 5.32 -5.81 -10.63
CA SER A 134 6.65 -6.26 -11.04
C SER A 134 7.17 -5.47 -12.23
N ARG A 135 8.38 -4.90 -12.10
CA ARG A 135 9.07 -4.20 -13.21
C ARG A 135 9.52 -5.18 -14.29
N SER A 136 9.78 -6.43 -13.96
CA SER A 136 10.15 -7.47 -14.92
C SER A 136 9.04 -7.81 -15.91
N LEU A 137 7.75 -7.59 -15.54
CA LEU A 137 6.62 -7.78 -16.45
C LEU A 137 6.19 -6.48 -17.14
N CYS A 138 6.33 -5.34 -16.47
CA CYS A 138 6.05 -4.04 -17.05
C CYS A 138 7.10 -3.03 -16.59
N ASP A 139 8.04 -2.68 -17.48
CA ASP A 139 9.16 -1.79 -17.19
C ASP A 139 8.69 -0.34 -17.07
N THR A 140 8.32 0.02 -15.85
CA THR A 140 7.96 1.38 -15.44
C THR A 140 8.58 1.69 -14.07
N PRO A 141 9.00 2.95 -13.81
CA PRO A 141 9.57 3.33 -12.51
C PRO A 141 8.60 3.16 -11.32
N ARG A 142 7.30 3.04 -11.58
CA ARG A 142 6.28 2.78 -10.53
C ARG A 142 6.29 1.34 -10.04
N ASN A 143 6.85 0.41 -10.81
CA ASN A 143 6.95 -1.00 -10.47
C ASN A 143 8.28 -1.31 -9.78
N VAL A 144 8.27 -2.29 -8.88
CA VAL A 144 9.46 -2.74 -8.16
C VAL A 144 10.28 -3.72 -9.00
N THR A 145 11.60 -3.60 -8.94
CA THR A 145 12.52 -4.61 -9.50
C THR A 145 12.51 -5.86 -8.63
N ASP A 146 12.97 -6.99 -9.17
CA ASP A 146 13.12 -8.24 -8.43
C ASP A 146 13.97 -8.09 -7.16
N ALA A 147 15.06 -7.29 -7.25
CA ALA A 147 15.91 -7.01 -6.11
C ALA A 147 15.18 -6.20 -5.02
N GLN A 148 14.39 -5.20 -5.43
CA GLN A 148 13.57 -4.40 -4.51
C GLN A 148 12.46 -5.25 -3.89
N ALA A 149 11.78 -6.09 -4.67
CA ALA A 149 10.76 -7.00 -4.17
C ALA A 149 11.31 -7.94 -3.09
N LYS A 150 12.46 -8.57 -3.35
CA LYS A 150 13.16 -9.42 -2.37
C LYS A 150 13.59 -8.64 -1.13
N ALA A 151 14.07 -7.41 -1.30
CA ALA A 151 14.48 -6.58 -0.17
C ALA A 151 13.29 -6.15 0.71
N ILE A 152 12.15 -5.74 0.11
CA ILE A 152 10.92 -5.44 0.84
C ILE A 152 10.42 -6.68 1.58
N ALA A 153 10.35 -7.84 0.92
CA ALA A 153 9.96 -9.10 1.54
C ALA A 153 10.86 -9.47 2.73
N ALA A 154 12.17 -9.25 2.61
CA ALA A 154 13.15 -9.52 3.68
C ALA A 154 12.95 -8.64 4.93
N THR A 155 12.29 -7.47 4.82
CA THR A 155 11.90 -6.66 5.99
C THR A 155 10.71 -7.23 6.75
N GLY A 156 10.10 -8.33 6.29
CA GLY A 156 8.78 -8.80 6.73
C GLY A 156 7.61 -8.03 6.12
N GLY A 157 7.90 -7.23 5.11
CA GLY A 157 6.98 -6.28 4.50
C GLY A 157 5.99 -6.85 3.50
N LEU A 158 5.45 -5.96 2.65
CA LEU A 158 4.33 -6.26 1.75
C LEU A 158 4.45 -5.50 0.43
N ILE A 159 4.00 -6.15 -0.66
CA ILE A 159 3.89 -5.57 -2.00
C ILE A 159 2.44 -5.71 -2.45
N GLY A 160 1.73 -4.60 -2.54
CA GLY A 160 0.36 -4.51 -3.01
C GLY A 160 0.29 -4.39 -4.53
N ILE A 161 -0.51 -5.23 -5.16
CA ILE A 161 -0.68 -5.27 -6.63
C ILE A 161 -1.61 -4.14 -7.07
N ASN A 162 -1.10 -3.26 -7.93
CA ASN A 162 -1.80 -2.07 -8.44
C ASN A 162 -2.61 -2.38 -9.69
N SER A 163 -3.88 -1.96 -9.72
CA SER A 163 -4.80 -2.17 -10.86
C SER A 163 -4.74 -1.10 -11.95
N HIS A 164 -3.83 -0.12 -11.84
CA HIS A 164 -3.69 0.94 -12.84
C HIS A 164 -3.11 0.40 -14.15
N PRO A 165 -3.84 0.51 -15.29
CA PRO A 165 -3.49 -0.17 -16.53
C PRO A 165 -2.05 0.03 -17.03
N PRO A 166 -1.47 1.27 -17.04
CA PRO A 166 -0.08 1.49 -17.47
C PRO A 166 0.99 0.78 -16.65
N PHE A 167 0.67 0.29 -15.44
CA PHE A 167 1.61 -0.45 -14.57
C PHE A 167 1.50 -1.97 -14.74
N ILE A 168 0.50 -2.43 -15.51
CA ILE A 168 0.27 -3.83 -15.82
C ILE A 168 1.02 -4.22 -17.09
N ALA A 169 0.87 -3.44 -18.15
CA ALA A 169 1.54 -3.69 -19.41
C ALA A 169 1.72 -2.39 -20.22
N GLN A 170 2.82 -2.31 -20.98
CA GLN A 170 3.03 -1.24 -21.96
C GLN A 170 2.08 -1.37 -23.15
N ASP A 171 1.78 -2.62 -23.56
CA ASP A 171 0.79 -2.94 -24.57
C ASP A 171 -0.63 -2.77 -24.01
N LYS A 172 -1.39 -1.79 -24.53
CA LYS A 172 -2.77 -1.51 -24.10
C LYS A 172 -3.70 -2.73 -24.25
N GLY A 173 -3.43 -3.63 -25.19
CA GLY A 173 -4.20 -4.85 -25.37
C GLY A 173 -3.99 -5.88 -24.27
N LYS A 174 -3.01 -5.64 -23.39
CA LYS A 174 -2.66 -6.49 -22.23
C LYS A 174 -2.94 -5.82 -20.87
N GLN A 175 -3.63 -4.69 -20.88
CA GLN A 175 -4.00 -3.97 -19.67
C GLN A 175 -5.35 -4.51 -19.13
N ASP A 176 -5.37 -5.74 -18.61
CA ASP A 176 -6.55 -6.46 -18.16
C ASP A 176 -6.29 -7.29 -16.89
N LEU A 177 -7.35 -7.91 -16.34
CA LEU A 177 -7.25 -8.72 -15.12
C LEU A 177 -6.40 -9.98 -15.30
N GLN A 178 -6.32 -10.53 -16.53
CA GLN A 178 -5.48 -11.69 -16.80
C GLN A 178 -4.01 -11.32 -16.61
N HIS A 179 -3.55 -10.20 -17.20
CA HIS A 179 -2.17 -9.73 -17.05
C HIS A 179 -1.89 -9.15 -15.65
N LEU A 180 -2.92 -8.61 -14.96
CA LEU A 180 -2.77 -8.28 -13.54
C LEU A 180 -2.49 -9.52 -12.71
N SER A 181 -3.17 -10.64 -13.00
CA SER A 181 -2.93 -11.91 -12.31
C SER A 181 -1.54 -12.49 -12.60
N ASP A 182 -0.90 -12.12 -13.73
CA ASP A 182 0.51 -12.47 -14.02
C ASP A 182 1.46 -11.81 -13.01
N HIS A 183 1.20 -10.56 -12.62
CA HIS A 183 2.00 -9.87 -11.60
C HIS A 183 1.88 -10.54 -10.23
N VAL A 184 0.66 -10.97 -9.84
CA VAL A 184 0.46 -11.73 -8.59
C VAL A 184 1.28 -13.01 -8.61
N ALA A 185 1.14 -13.82 -9.68
CA ALA A 185 1.84 -15.09 -9.82
C ALA A 185 3.35 -14.89 -9.83
N TYR A 186 3.85 -13.94 -10.62
CA TYR A 186 5.29 -13.65 -10.71
C TYR A 186 5.89 -13.27 -9.36
N LEU A 187 5.25 -12.35 -8.62
CA LEU A 187 5.74 -11.93 -7.32
C LEU A 187 5.61 -13.06 -6.29
N ALA A 188 4.54 -13.85 -6.31
CA ALA A 188 4.39 -15.00 -5.45
C ALA A 188 5.47 -16.07 -5.71
N ASP A 189 5.83 -16.30 -6.97
CA ASP A 189 6.93 -17.20 -7.34
C ASP A 189 8.30 -16.65 -6.90
N LEU A 190 8.50 -15.34 -6.96
CA LEU A 190 9.76 -14.67 -6.66
C LEU A 190 10.06 -14.58 -5.16
N VAL A 191 9.05 -14.25 -4.34
CA VAL A 191 9.22 -13.93 -2.90
C VAL A 191 8.31 -14.75 -1.98
N GLY A 192 7.50 -15.65 -2.52
CA GLY A 192 6.45 -16.37 -1.80
C GLY A 192 5.15 -15.57 -1.71
N VAL A 193 4.06 -16.24 -1.30
CA VAL A 193 2.73 -15.59 -1.15
C VAL A 193 2.68 -14.59 0.02
N PRO A 194 3.32 -14.81 1.18
CA PRO A 194 3.17 -13.93 2.34
C PRO A 194 3.53 -12.46 2.13
N PRO A 195 4.53 -12.07 1.30
CA PRO A 195 4.83 -10.67 1.02
C PRO A 195 3.95 -10.02 -0.07
N VAL A 196 2.95 -10.70 -0.63
CA VAL A 196 2.10 -10.18 -1.72
C VAL A 196 0.69 -9.93 -1.21
N ALA A 197 0.08 -8.82 -1.64
CA ALA A 197 -1.31 -8.48 -1.31
C ALA A 197 -1.96 -7.66 -2.43
N PHE A 198 -3.25 -7.36 -2.29
CA PHE A 198 -3.93 -6.42 -3.18
C PHE A 198 -3.72 -4.99 -2.70
N GLY A 199 -3.27 -4.14 -3.61
CA GLY A 199 -3.12 -2.71 -3.44
C GLY A 199 -3.71 -2.00 -4.66
N VAL A 200 -4.99 -2.25 -4.92
CA VAL A 200 -5.66 -1.99 -6.20
C VAL A 200 -5.74 -0.52 -6.58
N ASP A 201 -5.52 0.40 -5.63
CA ASP A 201 -5.42 1.84 -5.87
C ASP A 201 -6.66 2.41 -6.56
N LEU A 202 -7.84 2.03 -6.07
CA LEU A 202 -9.11 2.51 -6.62
C LEU A 202 -9.35 3.95 -6.16
N ASN A 203 -9.27 4.87 -7.11
CA ASN A 203 -9.54 6.29 -6.90
C ASN A 203 -10.86 6.69 -7.56
N TYR A 204 -11.69 7.42 -6.82
CA TYR A 204 -12.83 8.11 -7.36
C TYR A 204 -12.56 9.62 -7.36
N TRP A 205 -12.50 10.20 -8.54
CA TRP A 205 -12.42 11.65 -8.71
C TRP A 205 -13.72 12.11 -9.34
N GLU A 206 -14.36 13.08 -8.73
CA GLU A 206 -15.57 13.69 -9.29
C GLU A 206 -15.27 14.21 -10.72
N GLY A 207 -15.94 13.64 -11.72
CA GLY A 207 -15.73 13.96 -13.14
C GLY A 207 -14.79 13.03 -13.93
N ASN A 208 -14.02 12.17 -13.31
CA ASN A 208 -13.09 11.24 -14.00
C ASN A 208 -13.50 9.78 -13.88
N GLY A 209 -14.62 9.37 -13.54
CA GLY A 209 -15.06 7.98 -13.47
C GLY A 209 -13.97 6.94 -13.12
N THR A 210 -14.35 5.72 -12.83
CA THR A 210 -13.41 4.59 -12.62
C THR A 210 -12.86 4.02 -13.96
N GLU A 211 -12.98 4.75 -15.06
CA GLU A 211 -12.63 4.28 -16.41
C GLU A 211 -11.13 4.00 -16.59
N TRP A 212 -10.29 4.59 -15.73
CA TRP A 212 -8.84 4.44 -15.74
C TRP A 212 -8.32 3.19 -15.05
N HIS A 213 -9.18 2.45 -14.34
CA HIS A 213 -8.81 1.22 -13.65
C HIS A 213 -9.42 0.01 -14.33
N ILE A 214 -8.70 -1.11 -14.37
CA ILE A 214 -9.26 -2.37 -14.85
C ILE A 214 -10.27 -2.97 -13.87
N LEU A 215 -10.10 -2.71 -12.57
CA LEU A 215 -11.13 -2.92 -11.55
C LEU A 215 -11.91 -1.61 -11.38
N LYS A 216 -13.17 -1.60 -11.72
CA LYS A 216 -14.03 -0.42 -11.68
C LYS A 216 -14.66 -0.16 -10.31
N ASN A 217 -14.74 -1.20 -9.49
CA ASN A 217 -15.25 -1.17 -8.13
C ASN A 217 -14.81 -2.42 -7.37
N TYR A 218 -15.00 -2.42 -6.05
CA TYR A 218 -14.63 -3.56 -5.22
C TYR A 218 -15.43 -4.83 -5.47
N ALA A 219 -16.67 -4.76 -6.01
CA ALA A 219 -17.45 -5.95 -6.36
C ALA A 219 -16.79 -6.79 -7.47
N GLN A 220 -15.97 -6.18 -8.32
CA GLN A 220 -15.22 -6.91 -9.35
C GLN A 220 -14.01 -7.68 -8.77
N THR A 221 -13.65 -7.45 -7.53
CA THR A 221 -12.57 -8.18 -6.87
C THR A 221 -12.90 -9.68 -6.78
N GLU A 222 -14.15 -10.05 -6.57
CA GLU A 222 -14.58 -11.46 -6.56
C GLU A 222 -14.21 -12.20 -7.85
N TYR A 223 -14.45 -11.58 -9.00
CA TYR A 223 -14.06 -12.15 -10.30
C TYR A 223 -12.53 -12.31 -10.39
N PHE A 224 -11.77 -11.36 -9.87
CA PHE A 224 -10.31 -11.44 -9.85
C PHE A 224 -9.82 -12.59 -8.94
N LEU A 225 -10.45 -12.80 -7.77
CA LEU A 225 -10.15 -13.94 -6.90
C LEU A 225 -10.40 -15.29 -7.60
N GLN A 226 -11.54 -15.41 -8.31
CA GLN A 226 -11.84 -16.61 -9.11
C GLN A 226 -10.82 -16.83 -10.24
N LEU A 227 -10.26 -15.76 -10.81
CA LEU A 227 -9.21 -15.85 -11.81
C LEU A 227 -7.92 -16.43 -11.20
N LEU A 228 -7.54 -16.00 -10.00
CA LEU A 228 -6.39 -16.54 -9.29
C LEU A 228 -6.58 -18.03 -8.91
N GLU A 229 -7.80 -18.41 -8.49
CA GLU A 229 -8.12 -19.83 -8.24
C GLU A 229 -7.94 -20.68 -9.51
N ARG A 230 -8.42 -20.19 -10.66
CA ARG A 230 -8.19 -20.85 -11.97
C ARG A 230 -6.73 -20.93 -12.37
N ARG A 231 -5.87 -20.05 -11.85
CA ARG A 231 -4.41 -20.08 -12.02
C ARG A 231 -3.69 -21.05 -11.08
N GLY A 232 -4.41 -21.68 -10.16
CA GLY A 232 -3.88 -22.69 -9.25
C GLY A 232 -3.57 -22.19 -7.84
N PHE A 233 -3.89 -20.92 -7.50
CA PHE A 233 -3.83 -20.48 -6.12
C PHE A 233 -4.88 -21.20 -5.29
N SER A 234 -4.48 -21.76 -4.16
CA SER A 234 -5.38 -22.35 -3.20
C SER A 234 -6.26 -21.29 -2.52
N LYS A 235 -7.40 -21.70 -1.97
CA LYS A 235 -8.27 -20.78 -1.20
C LYS A 235 -7.54 -20.12 -0.03
N GLN A 236 -6.59 -20.83 0.60
CA GLN A 236 -5.76 -20.27 1.66
C GLN A 236 -4.84 -19.17 1.13
N GLU A 237 -4.14 -19.40 0.02
CA GLU A 237 -3.28 -18.38 -0.59
C GLU A 237 -4.09 -17.15 -1.05
N ILE A 238 -5.30 -17.37 -1.57
CA ILE A 238 -6.21 -16.28 -1.94
C ILE A 238 -6.63 -15.47 -0.70
N ALA A 239 -6.96 -16.11 0.42
CA ALA A 239 -7.24 -15.42 1.67
C ALA A 239 -6.04 -14.62 2.18
N GLN A 240 -4.83 -15.18 2.06
CA GLN A 240 -3.58 -14.48 2.37
C GLN A 240 -3.40 -13.23 1.51
N LEU A 241 -3.52 -13.35 0.19
CA LEU A 241 -3.39 -12.23 -0.76
C LEU A 241 -4.44 -11.14 -0.54
N ALA A 242 -5.68 -11.55 -0.24
CA ALA A 242 -6.80 -10.62 -0.12
C ALA A 242 -6.84 -9.87 1.24
N ARG A 243 -6.32 -10.47 2.32
CA ARG A 243 -6.50 -9.94 3.68
C ARG A 243 -5.36 -10.28 4.65
N GLU A 244 -5.00 -11.55 4.81
CA GLU A 244 -4.22 -12.01 5.96
C GLU A 244 -2.79 -11.46 5.94
N ASN A 245 -2.17 -11.33 4.76
CA ASN A 245 -0.82 -10.78 4.62
C ASN A 245 -0.75 -9.33 5.08
N PHE A 246 -1.77 -8.51 4.77
CA PHE A 246 -1.84 -7.14 5.23
C PHE A 246 -2.06 -7.07 6.75
N LEU A 247 -2.99 -7.86 7.30
CA LEU A 247 -3.22 -7.94 8.75
C LEU A 247 -1.98 -8.39 9.51
N ARG A 248 -1.21 -9.33 8.95
CA ARG A 248 0.08 -9.76 9.52
C ARG A 248 1.04 -8.58 9.66
N VAL A 249 1.18 -7.75 8.62
CA VAL A 249 2.07 -6.58 8.67
C VAL A 249 1.54 -5.53 9.64
N LEU A 250 0.24 -5.25 9.65
CA LEU A 250 -0.38 -4.35 10.63
C LEU A 250 -0.09 -4.81 12.07
N GLY A 251 -0.25 -6.11 12.34
CA GLY A 251 0.02 -6.68 13.67
C GLY A 251 1.48 -6.61 14.12
N GLN A 252 2.42 -6.43 13.18
CA GLN A 252 3.85 -6.22 13.48
C GLN A 252 4.18 -4.75 13.71
N VAL A 253 3.46 -3.84 13.07
CA VAL A 253 3.77 -2.40 13.06
C VAL A 253 2.96 -1.63 14.09
N LEU A 254 1.65 -1.87 14.16
CA LEU A 254 0.77 -1.12 15.07
C LEU A 254 1.00 -1.53 16.54
N THR A 255 1.09 -0.55 17.39
CA THR A 255 1.30 -0.71 18.85
C THR A 255 -0.01 -0.61 19.62
#